data_300dd66813b82f08bdfa9f2ffa6c3775
#
_entry.id   300dd66813b82f08bdfa9f2ffa6c3775
#
_cell.length_a   1.000
_cell.length_b   1.000
_cell.length_c   1.000
_cell.angle_alpha   90.00
_cell.angle_beta   90.00
_cell.angle_gamma   90.00
#
_symmetry.space_group_name_H-M   'P 1'
#
loop_
_entity.id
_entity.type
_entity.pdbx_description
1 polymer ?
#
loop_
_entity_poly.entity_id
_entity_poly.type
_entity_poly.pdbx_seq_one_letter_code
_entity_poly.pdbx_strand_id
1 'polypeptide(L)'
;MMTHTKWNLDNKTVLPISLRPKYINKRDEPGHLEIDSILGKKNEQDSLISIVDRCTRRLWLIKSNYKNEYYTANLIYNYIVKNDIDVKSITVDNGLEFQALGITAKKLGVKLYKCDPYCSFQRGTNERTNALVRRYIPKGESMKLKPQIYLDDICFNINSMPRKIFDYKCVYDLELDYYK
;
A
#
# COMPACT_ATOMS: atom_id res chain seq x y z
N MET A 1 16.99 25.36 7.73
CA MET A 1 15.92 25.11 6.75
C MET A 1 16.42 24.07 5.75
N MET A 2 16.15 22.77 5.99
CA MET A 2 16.56 21.71 5.05
C MET A 2 15.54 21.67 3.93
N THR A 3 15.96 22.02 2.75
CA THR A 3 15.13 22.07 1.55
C THR A 3 14.62 20.70 1.17
N HIS A 4 13.34 20.57 0.82
CA HIS A 4 12.62 19.38 0.36
C HIS A 4 13.30 18.61 -0.81
N THR A 5 14.35 19.14 -1.37
CA THR A 5 15.08 18.61 -2.53
C THR A 5 16.07 17.47 -2.20
N LYS A 6 16.42 17.28 -0.93
CA LYS A 6 17.52 16.35 -0.56
C LYS A 6 17.13 14.86 -0.61
N TRP A 7 15.83 14.55 -0.57
CA TRP A 7 15.32 13.17 -0.60
C TRP A 7 15.04 12.61 -2.00
N ASN A 8 14.98 13.53 -2.99
CA ASN A 8 14.87 13.14 -4.40
C ASN A 8 16.21 12.73 -5.04
N LEU A 9 17.30 12.73 -4.27
CA LEU A 9 18.67 12.55 -4.80
C LEU A 9 19.13 11.10 -4.84
N ASP A 10 18.39 10.14 -4.34
CA ASP A 10 18.67 8.73 -4.62
C ASP A 10 17.92 8.28 -5.89
N ASN A 11 18.36 8.83 -7.03
CA ASN A 11 17.85 8.51 -8.38
C ASN A 11 17.88 7.00 -8.72
N LYS A 12 18.41 6.17 -7.83
CA LYS A 12 18.48 4.71 -8.00
C LYS A 12 17.36 3.96 -7.31
N THR A 13 16.81 4.47 -6.22
CA THR A 13 15.78 3.80 -5.43
C THR A 13 14.38 4.34 -5.70
N VAL A 14 14.23 5.68 -5.79
CA VAL A 14 12.95 6.35 -6.04
C VAL A 14 12.90 6.77 -7.51
N LEU A 15 11.92 6.27 -8.24
CA LEU A 15 11.79 6.45 -9.68
C LEU A 15 10.38 6.97 -10.03
N PRO A 16 10.22 7.77 -11.09
CA PRO A 16 8.89 8.09 -11.62
C PRO A 16 8.24 6.82 -12.18
N ILE A 17 6.92 6.78 -12.18
CA ILE A 17 6.16 5.60 -12.63
C ILE A 17 6.41 5.25 -14.10
N SER A 18 6.78 6.23 -14.92
CA SER A 18 7.14 6.04 -16.33
C SER A 18 8.33 5.08 -16.52
N LEU A 19 9.20 4.97 -15.52
CA LEU A 19 10.34 4.03 -15.53
C LEU A 19 9.99 2.67 -14.92
N ARG A 20 8.73 2.45 -14.49
CA ARG A 20 8.30 1.14 -13.98
C ARG A 20 8.27 0.14 -15.14
N PRO A 21 8.99 -1.00 -15.03
CA PRO A 21 9.01 -2.01 -16.07
C PRO A 21 7.61 -2.49 -16.48
N LYS A 22 7.39 -2.66 -17.78
CA LYS A 22 6.08 -3.06 -18.31
C LYS A 22 5.58 -4.41 -17.79
N TYR A 23 6.50 -5.34 -17.43
CA TYR A 23 6.11 -6.63 -16.89
C TYR A 23 5.35 -6.50 -15.54
N ILE A 24 5.70 -5.50 -14.72
CA ILE A 24 4.97 -5.22 -13.46
C ILE A 24 3.50 -4.87 -13.74
N ASN A 25 3.20 -4.30 -14.91
CA ASN A 25 1.82 -3.96 -15.29
C ASN A 25 1.00 -5.19 -15.69
N LYS A 26 1.62 -6.30 -16.06
CA LYS A 26 0.94 -7.56 -16.38
C LYS A 26 0.29 -8.17 -15.15
N ARG A 27 0.86 -7.94 -13.94
CA ARG A 27 0.35 -8.44 -12.66
C ARG A 27 0.37 -9.96 -12.56
N ASP A 28 1.40 -10.57 -13.17
CA ASP A 28 1.56 -12.04 -13.24
C ASP A 28 2.40 -12.56 -12.07
N GLU A 29 3.01 -11.65 -11.31
CA GLU A 29 3.96 -11.97 -10.24
C GLU A 29 3.57 -11.24 -8.95
N PRO A 30 3.47 -11.94 -7.79
CA PRO A 30 3.28 -11.31 -6.49
C PRO A 30 4.52 -10.55 -6.02
N GLY A 31 4.34 -9.69 -5.00
CA GLY A 31 5.40 -8.87 -4.41
C GLY A 31 5.49 -7.44 -4.96
N HIS A 32 4.72 -7.09 -5.96
CA HIS A 32 4.62 -5.70 -6.44
C HIS A 32 3.48 -4.98 -5.73
N LEU A 33 3.83 -4.15 -4.74
CA LEU A 33 2.87 -3.53 -3.84
C LEU A 33 2.43 -2.14 -4.33
N GLU A 34 1.13 -1.84 -4.16
CA GLU A 34 0.59 -0.50 -4.18
C GLU A 34 0.26 -0.08 -2.76
N ILE A 35 0.72 1.10 -2.34
CA ILE A 35 0.46 1.64 -0.99
C ILE A 35 -0.32 2.95 -1.13
N ASP A 36 -1.34 3.11 -0.29
CA ASP A 36 -2.21 4.28 -0.27
C ASP A 36 -2.63 4.62 1.16
N SER A 37 -3.15 5.83 1.36
CA SER A 37 -3.71 6.24 2.64
C SER A 37 -5.23 6.36 2.57
N ILE A 38 -5.91 5.85 3.61
CA ILE A 38 -7.35 5.95 3.77
C ILE A 38 -7.61 6.89 4.94
N LEU A 39 -8.01 8.12 4.61
CA LEU A 39 -8.27 9.16 5.61
C LEU A 39 -9.56 8.88 6.38
N GLY A 40 -9.52 9.12 7.69
CA GLY A 40 -10.66 9.08 8.59
C GLY A 40 -11.48 10.38 8.58
N LYS A 41 -11.96 10.75 9.76
CA LYS A 41 -12.70 11.99 9.99
C LYS A 41 -11.81 13.21 9.72
N LYS A 42 -12.42 14.28 9.20
CA LYS A 42 -11.74 15.56 8.98
C LYS A 42 -11.11 16.05 10.30
N ASN A 43 -9.88 16.55 10.21
CA ASN A 43 -9.08 17.06 11.33
C ASN A 43 -8.56 15.98 12.32
N GLU A 44 -8.70 14.70 12.05
CA GLU A 44 -8.01 13.65 12.80
C GLU A 44 -6.61 13.38 12.22
N GLN A 45 -5.68 13.04 13.12
CA GLN A 45 -4.33 12.58 12.74
C GLN A 45 -4.33 11.13 12.31
N ASP A 46 -5.26 10.33 12.87
CA ASP A 46 -5.37 8.92 12.59
C ASP A 46 -5.83 8.68 11.15
N SER A 47 -5.17 7.73 10.51
CA SER A 47 -5.47 7.26 9.16
C SER A 47 -5.18 5.75 9.07
N LEU A 48 -5.54 5.14 7.96
CA LEU A 48 -5.09 3.79 7.63
C LEU A 48 -4.14 3.85 6.45
N ILE A 49 -3.12 3.03 6.49
CA ILE A 49 -2.29 2.73 5.33
C ILE A 49 -2.80 1.41 4.75
N SER A 50 -3.21 1.42 3.51
CA SER A 50 -3.52 0.20 2.75
C SER A 50 -2.30 -0.22 1.94
N ILE A 51 -1.92 -1.48 2.07
CA ILE A 51 -0.92 -2.14 1.23
C ILE A 51 -1.66 -3.20 0.43
N VAL A 52 -1.51 -3.18 -0.89
CA VAL A 52 -2.19 -4.13 -1.78
C VAL A 52 -1.18 -4.74 -2.73
N ASP A 53 -1.12 -6.07 -2.78
CA ASP A 53 -0.38 -6.78 -3.82
C ASP A 53 -1.10 -6.66 -5.16
N ARG A 54 -0.37 -6.30 -6.21
CA ARG A 54 -0.95 -6.02 -7.53
C ARG A 54 -1.39 -7.29 -8.26
N CYS A 55 -0.76 -8.42 -7.98
CA CYS A 55 -1.07 -9.71 -8.60
C CYS A 55 -2.25 -10.37 -7.86
N THR A 56 -2.07 -10.75 -6.62
CA THR A 56 -3.05 -11.49 -5.82
C THR A 56 -4.21 -10.66 -5.30
N ARG A 57 -4.07 -9.33 -5.30
CA ARG A 57 -4.99 -8.38 -4.64
C ARG A 57 -5.05 -8.55 -3.13
N ARG A 58 -4.08 -9.19 -2.52
CA ARG A 58 -3.98 -9.27 -1.06
C ARG A 58 -3.92 -7.87 -0.47
N LEU A 59 -4.74 -7.68 0.54
CA LEU A 59 -4.85 -6.43 1.30
C LEU A 59 -4.25 -6.62 2.69
N TRP A 60 -3.48 -5.64 3.11
CA TRP A 60 -3.11 -5.39 4.50
C TRP A 60 -3.49 -3.96 4.87
N LEU A 61 -3.99 -3.77 6.08
CA LEU A 61 -4.34 -2.47 6.65
C LEU A 61 -3.51 -2.21 7.90
N ILE A 62 -2.93 -1.04 7.98
CA ILE A 62 -2.13 -0.62 9.13
C ILE A 62 -2.73 0.65 9.70
N LYS A 63 -2.96 0.68 11.02
CA LYS A 63 -3.35 1.91 11.69
C LYS A 63 -2.15 2.86 11.78
N SER A 64 -2.31 4.08 11.30
CA SER A 64 -1.36 5.18 11.48
C SER A 64 -1.96 6.22 12.41
N ASN A 65 -1.28 6.51 13.52
CA ASN A 65 -1.73 7.48 14.52
C ASN A 65 -1.24 8.91 14.21
N TYR A 66 -0.32 9.04 13.26
CA TYR A 66 0.30 10.33 12.91
C TYR A 66 0.44 10.48 11.40
N LYS A 67 0.19 11.68 10.90
CA LYS A 67 0.43 12.07 9.51
C LYS A 67 1.84 12.64 9.35
N ASN A 68 2.85 11.83 9.64
CA ASN A 68 4.25 12.20 9.52
C ASN A 68 4.95 11.23 8.58
N GLU A 69 5.71 11.74 7.63
CA GLU A 69 6.35 10.96 6.57
C GLU A 69 7.36 9.94 7.09
N TYR A 70 8.17 10.31 8.09
CA TYR A 70 9.16 9.40 8.69
C TYR A 70 8.51 8.34 9.56
N TYR A 71 7.46 8.72 10.30
CA TYR A 71 6.68 7.78 11.09
C TYR A 71 6.01 6.75 10.15
N THR A 72 5.38 7.22 9.08
CA THR A 72 4.72 6.35 8.09
C THR A 72 5.71 5.41 7.42
N ALA A 73 6.89 5.90 7.03
CA ALA A 73 7.94 5.08 6.44
C ALA A 73 8.41 3.95 7.38
N ASN A 74 8.66 4.27 8.65
CA ASN A 74 9.07 3.28 9.64
C ASN A 74 7.93 2.31 9.98
N LEU A 75 6.69 2.78 10.07
CA LEU A 75 5.51 1.97 10.33
C LEU A 75 5.33 0.90 9.24
N ILE A 76 5.41 1.30 7.97
CA ILE A 76 5.32 0.40 6.82
C ILE A 76 6.48 -0.59 6.81
N TYR A 77 7.72 -0.14 7.02
CA TYR A 77 8.87 -1.02 7.09
C TYR A 77 8.71 -2.11 8.14
N ASN A 78 8.39 -1.70 9.38
CA ASN A 78 8.23 -2.63 10.49
C ASN A 78 7.10 -3.63 10.26
N TYR A 79 5.99 -3.18 9.66
CA TYR A 79 4.87 -4.05 9.34
C TYR A 79 5.24 -5.10 8.28
N ILE A 80 5.92 -4.69 7.21
CA ILE A 80 6.41 -5.58 6.16
C ILE A 80 7.33 -6.66 6.74
N VAL A 81 8.33 -6.26 7.52
CA VAL A 81 9.30 -7.19 8.13
C VAL A 81 8.63 -8.12 9.14
N LYS A 82 7.76 -7.58 10.01
CA LYS A 82 7.06 -8.37 11.04
C LYS A 82 6.15 -9.45 10.44
N ASN A 83 5.53 -9.16 9.31
CA ASN A 83 4.57 -10.07 8.66
C ASN A 83 5.19 -10.86 7.50
N ASP A 84 6.51 -10.82 7.33
CA ASP A 84 7.27 -11.53 6.30
C ASP A 84 6.66 -11.35 4.89
N ILE A 85 6.31 -10.07 4.56
CA ILE A 85 5.69 -9.76 3.28
C ILE A 85 6.78 -9.72 2.21
N ASP A 86 6.68 -10.58 1.20
CA ASP A 86 7.56 -10.54 0.03
C ASP A 86 7.34 -9.23 -0.75
N VAL A 87 8.41 -8.47 -0.96
CA VAL A 87 8.35 -7.16 -1.65
C VAL A 87 9.39 -7.11 -2.76
N LYS A 88 8.91 -6.96 -3.99
CA LYS A 88 9.76 -6.78 -5.19
C LYS A 88 9.79 -5.33 -5.67
N SER A 89 8.71 -4.60 -5.47
CA SER A 89 8.64 -3.16 -5.72
C SER A 89 7.47 -2.52 -4.98
N ILE A 90 7.55 -1.20 -4.79
CA ILE A 90 6.50 -0.41 -4.16
C ILE A 90 6.06 0.68 -5.16
N THR A 91 4.75 0.92 -5.25
CA THR A 91 4.16 2.04 -6.01
C THR A 91 3.30 2.88 -5.08
N VAL A 92 3.50 4.21 -5.10
CA VAL A 92 2.75 5.18 -4.28
C VAL A 92 2.37 6.40 -5.09
N ASP A 93 1.46 7.21 -4.56
CA ASP A 93 1.24 8.55 -5.08
C ASP A 93 2.26 9.57 -4.53
N ASN A 94 1.98 10.85 -4.79
CA ASN A 94 2.80 11.95 -4.29
C ASN A 94 2.29 12.51 -2.96
N GLY A 95 1.55 11.72 -2.16
CA GLY A 95 1.11 12.13 -0.84
C GLY A 95 2.27 12.55 0.06
N LEU A 96 2.06 13.59 0.87
CA LEU A 96 3.09 14.11 1.80
C LEU A 96 3.56 13.03 2.78
N GLU A 97 2.65 12.16 3.20
CA GLU A 97 2.90 11.03 4.10
C GLU A 97 3.85 9.97 3.54
N PHE A 98 4.04 9.95 2.20
CA PHE A 98 4.92 8.98 1.53
C PHE A 98 6.25 9.57 1.06
N GLN A 99 6.56 10.82 1.41
CA GLN A 99 7.79 11.47 0.95
C GLN A 99 9.05 10.78 1.45
N ALA A 100 9.04 10.28 2.68
CA ALA A 100 10.16 9.54 3.27
C ALA A 100 10.19 8.04 2.93
N LEU A 101 9.23 7.52 2.15
CA LEU A 101 9.11 6.07 1.88
C LEU A 101 10.28 5.50 1.06
N GLY A 102 11.06 6.36 0.40
CA GLY A 102 12.34 5.98 -0.20
C GLY A 102 13.32 5.33 0.80
N ILE A 103 13.25 5.68 2.08
CA ILE A 103 14.06 5.07 3.16
C ILE A 103 13.66 3.61 3.32
N THR A 104 12.36 3.34 3.37
CA THR A 104 11.81 1.97 3.46
C THR A 104 12.22 1.13 2.27
N ALA A 105 12.04 1.66 1.05
CA ALA A 105 12.42 0.97 -0.18
C ALA A 105 13.91 0.63 -0.20
N LYS A 106 14.78 1.55 0.24
CA LYS A 106 16.22 1.32 0.36
C LYS A 106 16.56 0.24 1.36
N LYS A 107 15.94 0.25 2.55
CA LYS A 107 16.13 -0.79 3.58
C LYS A 107 15.68 -2.18 3.10
N LEU A 108 14.62 -2.24 2.31
CA LEU A 108 14.12 -3.48 1.72
C LEU A 108 14.87 -3.90 0.44
N GLY A 109 15.77 -3.07 -0.08
CA GLY A 109 16.51 -3.36 -1.31
C GLY A 109 15.66 -3.30 -2.60
N VAL A 110 14.50 -2.59 -2.58
CA VAL A 110 13.54 -2.58 -3.69
C VAL A 110 13.40 -1.19 -4.32
N LYS A 111 12.74 -1.12 -5.50
CA LYS A 111 12.41 0.15 -6.16
C LYS A 111 11.09 0.70 -5.66
N LEU A 112 11.05 2.02 -5.48
CA LEU A 112 9.84 2.80 -5.22
C LEU A 112 9.47 3.60 -6.47
N TYR A 113 8.27 3.38 -7.00
CA TYR A 113 7.71 4.12 -8.12
C TYR A 113 6.69 5.13 -7.63
N LYS A 114 6.88 6.40 -7.98
CA LYS A 114 5.93 7.48 -7.70
C LYS A 114 5.04 7.74 -8.91
N CYS A 115 3.73 7.74 -8.68
CA CYS A 115 2.74 8.07 -9.71
C CYS A 115 2.86 9.54 -10.14
N ASP A 116 2.39 9.82 -11.36
CA ASP A 116 2.27 11.21 -11.81
C ASP A 116 1.19 11.95 -10.99
N PRO A 117 1.36 13.26 -10.78
CA PRO A 117 0.33 14.06 -10.12
C PRO A 117 -1.01 13.93 -10.86
N TYR A 118 -2.10 13.83 -10.10
CA TYR A 118 -3.48 13.73 -10.61
C TYR A 118 -3.79 12.51 -11.50
N CYS A 119 -2.95 11.47 -11.48
CA CYS A 119 -3.10 10.26 -12.29
C CYS A 119 -3.56 9.06 -11.45
N SER A 120 -4.74 9.14 -10.82
CA SER A 120 -5.28 8.08 -9.95
C SER A 120 -5.43 6.74 -10.66
N PHE A 121 -5.72 6.74 -11.97
CA PHE A 121 -5.86 5.51 -12.77
C PHE A 121 -4.59 4.63 -12.79
N GLN A 122 -3.42 5.19 -12.48
CA GLN A 122 -2.17 4.43 -12.35
C GLN A 122 -2.16 3.52 -11.12
N ARG A 123 -3.11 3.70 -10.17
CA ARG A 123 -3.31 2.93 -8.94
C ARG A 123 -4.70 2.29 -8.84
N GLY A 124 -5.26 1.86 -9.94
CA GLY A 124 -6.61 1.29 -9.99
C GLY A 124 -6.81 0.05 -9.11
N THR A 125 -5.74 -0.62 -8.66
CA THR A 125 -5.83 -1.72 -7.69
C THR A 125 -6.22 -1.19 -6.31
N ASN A 126 -5.55 -0.14 -5.85
CA ASN A 126 -5.85 0.49 -4.56
C ASN A 126 -7.25 1.11 -4.53
N GLU A 127 -7.67 1.81 -5.59
CA GLU A 127 -9.00 2.42 -5.63
C GLU A 127 -10.11 1.39 -5.42
N ARG A 128 -10.04 0.25 -6.12
CA ARG A 128 -11.02 -0.83 -5.98
C ARG A 128 -10.98 -1.46 -4.59
N THR A 129 -9.80 -1.69 -4.06
CA THR A 129 -9.62 -2.29 -2.73
C THR A 129 -10.06 -1.32 -1.64
N ASN A 130 -9.70 -0.05 -1.75
CA ASN A 130 -10.15 0.97 -0.81
C ASN A 130 -11.68 1.15 -0.82
N ALA A 131 -12.34 0.96 -1.97
CA ALA A 131 -13.80 0.93 -2.04
C ALA A 131 -14.40 -0.24 -1.25
N LEU A 132 -13.74 -1.41 -1.21
CA LEU A 132 -14.15 -2.52 -0.36
C LEU A 132 -13.96 -2.19 1.12
N VAL A 133 -12.82 -1.61 1.50
CA VAL A 133 -12.57 -1.17 2.88
C VAL A 133 -13.63 -0.16 3.34
N ARG A 134 -14.06 0.73 2.45
CA ARG A 134 -15.10 1.74 2.73
C ARG A 134 -16.49 1.17 3.01
N ARG A 135 -16.74 -0.09 2.72
CA ARG A 135 -17.97 -0.80 3.15
C ARG A 135 -17.97 -1.10 4.66
N TYR A 136 -16.78 -1.29 5.23
CA TYR A 136 -16.57 -1.55 6.67
C TYR A 136 -16.33 -0.25 7.45
N ILE A 137 -15.64 0.70 6.83
CA ILE A 137 -15.25 1.98 7.41
C ILE A 137 -15.68 3.10 6.46
N PRO A 138 -16.91 3.63 6.58
CA PRO A 138 -17.42 4.70 5.73
C PRO A 138 -16.54 5.96 5.75
N LYS A 139 -16.64 6.76 4.68
CA LYS A 139 -15.91 8.03 4.61
C LYS A 139 -16.38 8.98 5.72
N GLY A 140 -15.40 9.61 6.39
CA GLY A 140 -15.69 10.54 7.49
C GLY A 140 -15.85 9.88 8.85
N GLU A 141 -15.74 8.56 8.92
CA GLU A 141 -15.72 7.84 10.21
C GLU A 141 -14.38 8.01 10.92
N SER A 142 -14.41 8.10 12.27
CA SER A 142 -13.19 8.19 13.08
C SER A 142 -12.39 6.91 13.06
N MET A 143 -11.06 7.03 12.87
CA MET A 143 -10.13 5.92 12.97
C MET A 143 -9.58 5.72 14.39
N LYS A 144 -9.79 6.68 15.29
CA LYS A 144 -9.15 6.75 16.61
C LYS A 144 -9.38 5.49 17.45
N LEU A 145 -10.61 5.00 17.50
CA LEU A 145 -11.00 3.85 18.34
C LEU A 145 -10.97 2.49 17.61
N LYS A 146 -10.39 2.44 16.41
CA LYS A 146 -10.28 1.18 15.66
C LYS A 146 -8.93 0.53 15.97
N PRO A 147 -8.91 -0.59 16.74
CA PRO A 147 -7.68 -1.31 17.02
C PRO A 147 -7.19 -2.08 15.79
N GLN A 148 -5.90 -2.45 15.77
CA GLN A 148 -5.33 -3.20 14.65
C GLN A 148 -6.06 -4.53 14.40
N ILE A 149 -6.48 -5.23 15.44
CA ILE A 149 -7.22 -6.49 15.30
C ILE A 149 -8.51 -6.34 14.47
N TYR A 150 -9.24 -5.24 14.62
CA TYR A 150 -10.42 -4.95 13.82
C TYR A 150 -10.06 -4.74 12.33
N LEU A 151 -8.90 -4.13 12.05
CA LEU A 151 -8.41 -3.97 10.69
C LEU A 151 -7.97 -5.30 10.09
N ASP A 152 -7.38 -6.17 10.90
CA ASP A 152 -6.97 -7.51 10.48
C ASP A 152 -8.21 -8.37 10.14
N ASP A 153 -9.31 -8.25 10.88
CA ASP A 153 -10.59 -8.89 10.57
C ASP A 153 -11.17 -8.40 9.23
N ILE A 154 -11.10 -7.09 8.96
CA ILE A 154 -11.51 -6.53 7.66
C ILE A 154 -10.65 -7.11 6.55
N CYS A 155 -9.33 -7.16 6.74
CA CYS A 155 -8.41 -7.76 5.77
C CYS A 155 -8.76 -9.21 5.51
N PHE A 156 -8.98 -10.01 6.56
CA PHE A 156 -9.37 -11.40 6.44
C PHE A 156 -10.66 -11.55 5.60
N ASN A 157 -11.70 -10.81 5.92
CA ASN A 157 -12.97 -10.85 5.21
C ASN A 157 -12.80 -10.48 3.72
N ILE A 158 -12.05 -9.40 3.41
CA ILE A 158 -11.83 -8.96 2.02
C ILE A 158 -10.97 -9.96 1.26
N ASN A 159 -9.94 -10.52 1.88
CA ASN A 159 -9.03 -11.48 1.25
C ASN A 159 -9.69 -12.84 1.02
N SER A 160 -10.67 -13.21 1.84
CA SER A 160 -11.46 -14.44 1.69
C SER A 160 -12.57 -14.35 0.62
N MET A 161 -12.83 -13.15 0.07
CA MET A 161 -13.86 -12.99 -0.94
C MET A 161 -13.47 -13.66 -2.26
N PRO A 162 -14.31 -14.54 -2.84
CA PRO A 162 -14.11 -15.06 -4.19
C PRO A 162 -14.13 -13.91 -5.22
N ARG A 163 -13.21 -13.95 -6.18
CA ARG A 163 -13.08 -12.89 -7.18
C ARG A 163 -13.21 -13.43 -8.60
N LYS A 164 -14.17 -12.89 -9.35
CA LYS A 164 -14.41 -13.29 -10.74
C LYS A 164 -13.14 -13.23 -11.62
N ILE A 165 -12.25 -12.25 -11.38
CA ILE A 165 -10.97 -12.12 -12.10
C ILE A 165 -9.98 -13.26 -11.85
N PHE A 166 -10.24 -14.10 -10.87
CA PHE A 166 -9.44 -15.25 -10.46
C PHE A 166 -10.24 -16.55 -10.50
N ASP A 167 -11.21 -16.65 -11.41
CA ASP A 167 -12.09 -17.82 -11.54
C ASP A 167 -12.74 -18.22 -10.20
N TYR A 168 -13.18 -17.19 -9.46
CA TYR A 168 -13.80 -17.30 -8.13
C TYR A 168 -12.91 -17.83 -7.01
N LYS A 169 -11.59 -17.91 -7.21
CA LYS A 169 -10.63 -18.11 -6.12
C LYS A 169 -10.54 -16.87 -5.23
N CYS A 170 -10.29 -17.09 -3.95
CA CYS A 170 -9.93 -16.03 -3.01
C CYS A 170 -8.41 -15.78 -3.02
N VAL A 171 -7.94 -14.77 -2.27
CA VAL A 171 -6.51 -14.42 -2.21
C VAL A 171 -5.69 -15.59 -1.64
N TYR A 172 -6.19 -16.27 -0.61
CA TYR A 172 -5.48 -17.37 0.04
C TYR A 172 -5.32 -18.58 -0.89
N ASP A 173 -6.30 -18.86 -1.76
CA ASP A 173 -6.18 -19.91 -2.77
C ASP A 173 -5.07 -19.60 -3.76
N LEU A 174 -4.96 -18.33 -4.19
CA LEU A 174 -3.91 -17.88 -5.11
C LEU A 174 -2.53 -17.99 -4.49
N GLU A 175 -2.37 -17.61 -3.23
CA GLU A 175 -1.09 -17.71 -2.55
C GLU A 175 -0.61 -19.15 -2.45
N LEU A 176 -1.49 -20.11 -2.19
CA LEU A 176 -1.14 -21.51 -2.23
C LEU A 176 -0.63 -21.97 -3.62
N ASP A 177 -1.12 -21.38 -4.70
CA ASP A 177 -0.65 -21.68 -6.05
C ASP A 177 0.71 -21.05 -6.38
N TYR A 178 1.02 -19.88 -5.82
CA TYR A 178 2.28 -19.17 -6.09
C TYR A 178 3.46 -19.63 -5.22
N TYR A 179 3.20 -20.15 -4.02
CA TYR A 179 4.25 -20.53 -3.06
C TYR A 179 4.40 -22.06 -2.89
N LYS A 180 3.84 -22.83 -3.82
CA LYS A 180 4.15 -24.26 -4.01
C LYS A 180 5.44 -24.43 -4.79
#